data_ec47f86533fa4205a909880938b571ec
#
_entry.id   ec47f86533fa4205a909880938b571ec
#
_cell.length_a   1.000
_cell.length_b   1.000
_cell.length_c   1.000
_cell.angle_alpha   90.00
_cell.angle_beta   90.00
_cell.angle_gamma   90.00
#
_symmetry.space_group_name_H-M   'P 1'
#
loop_
_entity.id
_entity.type
_entity.pdbx_description
1 polymer ?
#
loop_
_entity_poly.entity_id
_entity_poly.type
_entity_poly.pdbx_seq_one_letter_code
_entity_poly.pdbx_strand_id
1 'polypeptide(L)'
;MTHVHFIGIGGSGLSAIARLLLESGYTVSGSDRTLTSFAEEVRRAGATVYVGHHPRNLTGVDWVVRSSAVTEDNPEVEAAKRTGIPVYKRSDFLGRLMEDKTGIAIAGTHGKTTTTAMTAWVLTKLDRDPSFIVGGVVNDLGVNAHAGKGKTFVIEADEYDNMFLGLKPQIAVVTSIEHDHPDVFPTFASVYEAFEKFVDLLPQDGTLIVCAEDPGAAALIPHMRKEGKTVVSYGVQGDMTISTPLWVQARDVKPNVRGGFDFTATTNMASKTSTSVKVSLQVPGEHNVRNALAVLAIIGVLGLSRRKAAQALGVFSGTSRRFELRGEVYGIRVFDDYAHHPTEIKATLAGARARFPQSRIWAVWQPHTFSRTRTLFLDFARAFKDADEVIVLEVYAAREPKEDFTSAEIVSTMPHLSARYIKTLPEATKYLLK
;
A
#
# COMPACT_ATOMS: atom_id res chain seq x y z
N MET A 1 -0.66 -26.00 20.89
CA MET A 1 -0.64 -24.60 20.33
C MET A 1 0.25 -24.68 19.11
N THR A 2 -0.22 -24.28 17.93
CA THR A 2 0.55 -24.42 16.68
C THR A 2 1.73 -23.47 16.69
N HIS A 3 2.93 -23.98 16.38
CA HIS A 3 4.18 -23.23 16.32
C HIS A 3 4.54 -22.94 14.87
N VAL A 4 4.61 -21.64 14.53
CA VAL A 4 4.96 -21.17 13.18
C VAL A 4 6.34 -20.49 13.21
N HIS A 5 7.24 -20.93 12.33
CA HIS A 5 8.57 -20.35 12.18
C HIS A 5 8.68 -19.53 10.88
N PHE A 6 9.18 -18.31 11.00
CA PHE A 6 9.33 -17.38 9.87
C PHE A 6 10.80 -17.26 9.46
N ILE A 7 11.13 -17.63 8.20
CA ILE A 7 12.47 -17.40 7.63
C ILE A 7 12.46 -16.06 6.90
N GLY A 8 13.23 -15.09 7.42
CA GLY A 8 13.21 -13.69 7.01
C GLY A 8 12.21 -12.85 7.82
N ILE A 9 12.04 -13.14 9.11
CA ILE A 9 11.07 -12.51 10.02
C ILE A 9 11.28 -10.99 10.15
N GLY A 10 12.48 -10.48 9.86
CA GLY A 10 12.81 -9.07 9.89
C GLY A 10 12.35 -8.27 8.69
N GLY A 11 11.72 -8.89 7.70
CA GLY A 11 11.06 -8.20 6.60
C GLY A 11 9.71 -7.63 7.02
N SER A 12 9.34 -6.42 6.52
CA SER A 12 8.09 -5.73 6.86
C SER A 12 6.84 -6.59 6.67
N GLY A 13 6.79 -7.41 5.63
CA GLY A 13 5.64 -8.24 5.34
C GLY A 13 5.52 -9.47 6.24
N LEU A 14 6.64 -10.15 6.58
CA LEU A 14 6.59 -11.33 7.46
C LEU A 14 6.43 -10.93 8.92
N SER A 15 7.02 -9.84 9.35
CA SER A 15 6.84 -9.30 10.72
C SER A 15 5.37 -8.96 11.01
N ALA A 16 4.65 -8.41 10.04
CA ALA A 16 3.21 -8.13 10.16
C ALA A 16 2.39 -9.42 10.34
N ILE A 17 2.68 -10.47 9.57
CA ILE A 17 2.03 -11.78 9.70
C ILE A 17 2.39 -12.42 11.04
N ALA A 18 3.66 -12.37 11.44
CA ALA A 18 4.14 -12.92 12.71
C ALA A 18 3.41 -12.26 13.91
N ARG A 19 3.23 -10.93 13.88
CA ARG A 19 2.46 -10.19 14.88
C ARG A 19 1.01 -10.65 14.91
N LEU A 20 0.34 -10.76 13.77
CA LEU A 20 -1.04 -11.21 13.66
C LEU A 20 -1.21 -12.61 14.26
N LEU A 21 -0.27 -13.53 14.02
CA LEU A 21 -0.30 -14.88 14.59
C LEU A 21 -0.11 -14.88 16.11
N LEU A 22 0.81 -14.05 16.63
CA LEU A 22 0.97 -13.90 18.10
C LEU A 22 -0.34 -13.45 18.76
N GLU A 23 -0.98 -12.41 18.19
CA GLU A 23 -2.28 -11.91 18.68
C GLU A 23 -3.40 -12.96 18.53
N SER A 24 -3.28 -13.89 17.56
CA SER A 24 -4.19 -15.01 17.36
C SER A 24 -3.88 -16.23 18.27
N GLY A 25 -2.88 -16.13 19.14
CA GLY A 25 -2.54 -17.18 20.11
C GLY A 25 -1.64 -18.29 19.58
N TYR A 26 -0.97 -18.09 18.42
CA TYR A 26 0.06 -19.02 17.94
C TYR A 26 1.38 -18.83 18.69
N THR A 27 2.17 -19.88 18.78
CA THR A 27 3.59 -19.76 19.11
C THR A 27 4.35 -19.34 17.86
N VAL A 28 5.14 -18.26 17.95
CA VAL A 28 5.88 -17.71 16.81
C VAL A 28 7.36 -17.69 17.10
N SER A 29 8.14 -18.22 16.16
CA SER A 29 9.57 -18.01 16.09
C SER A 29 9.97 -17.56 14.68
N GLY A 30 11.20 -17.11 14.53
CA GLY A 30 11.73 -16.80 13.20
C GLY A 30 13.21 -16.48 13.23
N SER A 31 13.80 -16.47 12.04
CA SER A 31 15.19 -16.18 11.79
C SER A 31 15.38 -15.06 10.77
N ASP A 32 16.43 -14.28 10.89
CA ASP A 32 16.86 -13.32 9.89
C ASP A 32 18.39 -13.19 9.91
N ARG A 33 18.97 -12.67 8.83
CA ARG A 33 20.43 -12.41 8.75
C ARG A 33 20.88 -11.37 9.78
N THR A 34 20.01 -10.39 10.05
CA THR A 34 20.27 -9.30 10.98
C THR A 34 19.05 -9.02 11.83
N LEU A 35 19.25 -8.45 13.01
CA LEU A 35 18.15 -8.00 13.87
C LEU A 35 17.66 -6.61 13.39
N THR A 36 16.69 -6.61 12.51
CA THR A 36 16.05 -5.38 12.01
C THR A 36 15.13 -4.78 13.07
N SER A 37 14.68 -3.52 12.89
CA SER A 37 13.66 -2.90 13.75
C SER A 37 12.35 -3.72 13.78
N PHE A 38 11.92 -4.24 12.63
CA PHE A 38 10.75 -5.10 12.53
C PHE A 38 10.90 -6.42 13.31
N ALA A 39 12.08 -7.06 13.21
CA ALA A 39 12.40 -8.27 13.97
C ALA A 39 12.36 -8.00 15.48
N GLU A 40 12.91 -6.85 15.91
CA GLU A 40 12.90 -6.42 17.31
C GLU A 40 11.48 -6.13 17.83
N GLU A 41 10.63 -5.51 17.03
CA GLU A 41 9.22 -5.27 17.38
C GLU A 41 8.46 -6.58 17.59
N VAL A 42 8.62 -7.55 16.69
CA VAL A 42 7.98 -8.87 16.81
C VAL A 42 8.53 -9.64 18.02
N ARG A 43 9.81 -9.52 18.31
CA ARG A 43 10.45 -10.09 19.51
C ARG A 43 9.83 -9.51 20.78
N ARG A 44 9.64 -8.19 20.85
CA ARG A 44 8.97 -7.52 21.99
C ARG A 44 7.51 -7.94 22.13
N ALA A 45 6.86 -8.29 21.01
CA ALA A 45 5.50 -8.81 21.01
C ALA A 45 5.40 -10.29 21.46
N GLY A 46 6.53 -10.98 21.69
CA GLY A 46 6.57 -12.34 22.26
C GLY A 46 7.10 -13.42 21.31
N ALA A 47 7.58 -13.09 20.12
CA ALA A 47 8.22 -14.07 19.24
C ALA A 47 9.65 -14.42 19.70
N THR A 48 10.08 -15.66 19.43
CA THR A 48 11.48 -16.04 19.54
C THR A 48 12.20 -15.73 18.23
N VAL A 49 13.14 -14.78 18.25
CA VAL A 49 13.88 -14.34 17.06
C VAL A 49 15.33 -14.77 17.12
N TYR A 50 15.79 -15.46 16.07
CA TYR A 50 17.16 -15.92 15.89
C TYR A 50 17.89 -15.05 14.85
N VAL A 51 19.16 -14.74 15.11
CA VAL A 51 20.06 -14.13 14.12
C VAL A 51 20.83 -15.25 13.43
N GLY A 52 20.73 -15.31 12.11
CA GLY A 52 21.27 -16.39 11.29
C GLY A 52 20.30 -17.57 11.12
N HIS A 53 20.46 -18.28 10.01
CA HIS A 53 19.63 -19.43 9.65
C HIS A 53 20.32 -20.73 10.08
N HIS A 54 19.63 -21.56 10.86
CA HIS A 54 20.17 -22.83 11.33
C HIS A 54 19.07 -23.89 11.52
N PRO A 55 19.28 -25.15 11.11
CA PRO A 55 18.28 -26.24 11.25
C PRO A 55 17.70 -26.41 12.67
N ARG A 56 18.51 -26.16 13.71
CA ARG A 56 18.06 -26.26 15.11
C ARG A 56 16.96 -25.25 15.48
N ASN A 57 16.79 -24.19 14.72
CA ASN A 57 15.74 -23.19 14.96
C ASN A 57 14.34 -23.77 14.69
N LEU A 58 14.25 -24.94 14.04
CA LEU A 58 13.00 -25.63 13.72
C LEU A 58 12.53 -26.63 14.78
N THR A 59 13.18 -26.69 15.95
CA THR A 59 12.77 -27.59 17.02
C THR A 59 11.33 -27.30 17.50
N GLY A 60 10.44 -28.26 17.37
CA GLY A 60 9.04 -28.14 17.78
C GLY A 60 8.18 -27.24 16.88
N VAL A 61 8.64 -26.96 15.67
CA VAL A 61 7.92 -26.17 14.66
C VAL A 61 6.94 -27.04 13.89
N ASP A 62 5.70 -26.57 13.76
CA ASP A 62 4.65 -27.24 12.98
C ASP A 62 4.61 -26.73 11.53
N TRP A 63 4.85 -25.42 11.29
CA TRP A 63 4.83 -24.82 9.97
C TRP A 63 5.99 -23.83 9.80
N VAL A 64 6.53 -23.78 8.59
CA VAL A 64 7.51 -22.80 8.17
C VAL A 64 6.87 -21.85 7.14
N VAL A 65 7.08 -20.54 7.33
CA VAL A 65 6.70 -19.49 6.36
C VAL A 65 7.96 -18.76 5.95
N ARG A 66 8.21 -18.66 4.65
CA ARG A 66 9.41 -17.99 4.14
C ARG A 66 9.12 -16.74 3.31
N SER A 67 10.04 -15.79 3.37
CA SER A 67 10.07 -14.66 2.44
C SER A 67 10.39 -15.12 1.02
N SER A 68 9.91 -14.40 0.01
CA SER A 68 10.30 -14.60 -1.40
C SER A 68 11.82 -14.42 -1.62
N ALA A 69 12.48 -13.62 -0.78
CA ALA A 69 13.92 -13.43 -0.83
C ALA A 69 14.74 -14.63 -0.30
N VAL A 70 14.09 -15.61 0.33
CA VAL A 70 14.73 -16.82 0.86
C VAL A 70 14.67 -17.90 -0.19
N THR A 71 15.85 -18.36 -0.61
CA THR A 71 16.05 -19.36 -1.66
C THR A 71 15.85 -20.80 -1.14
N GLU A 72 15.74 -21.76 -2.04
CA GLU A 72 15.50 -23.16 -1.73
C GLU A 72 16.67 -23.84 -0.99
N ASP A 73 17.89 -23.32 -1.16
CA ASP A 73 19.15 -23.77 -0.53
C ASP A 73 19.36 -23.21 0.89
N ASN A 74 18.40 -22.48 1.43
CA ASN A 74 18.45 -22.02 2.81
C ASN A 74 18.44 -23.22 3.77
N PRO A 75 19.36 -23.30 4.77
CA PRO A 75 19.51 -24.46 5.65
C PRO A 75 18.26 -24.80 6.46
N GLU A 76 17.41 -23.84 6.76
CA GLU A 76 16.13 -24.07 7.44
C GLU A 76 15.07 -24.62 6.46
N VAL A 77 15.03 -24.13 5.21
CA VAL A 77 14.14 -24.65 4.18
C VAL A 77 14.48 -26.11 3.87
N GLU A 78 15.77 -26.43 3.67
CA GLU A 78 16.22 -27.80 3.44
C GLU A 78 15.91 -28.72 4.63
N ALA A 79 16.15 -28.25 5.85
CA ALA A 79 15.87 -29.03 7.05
C ALA A 79 14.35 -29.29 7.22
N ALA A 80 13.50 -28.28 7.01
CA ALA A 80 12.06 -28.44 7.08
C ALA A 80 11.56 -29.49 6.10
N LYS A 81 11.99 -29.43 4.84
CA LYS A 81 11.66 -30.40 3.80
C LYS A 81 12.08 -31.83 4.17
N ARG A 82 13.32 -31.99 4.67
CA ARG A 82 13.86 -33.28 5.08
C ARG A 82 13.10 -33.90 6.26
N THR A 83 12.58 -33.08 7.17
CA THR A 83 11.85 -33.52 8.37
C THR A 83 10.32 -33.56 8.15
N GLY A 84 9.83 -33.24 6.93
CA GLY A 84 8.41 -33.27 6.60
C GLY A 84 7.62 -32.08 7.17
N ILE A 85 8.29 -31.01 7.65
CA ILE A 85 7.59 -29.80 8.10
C ILE A 85 7.11 -29.03 6.88
N PRO A 86 5.81 -28.68 6.76
CA PRO A 86 5.29 -27.90 5.64
C PRO A 86 5.96 -26.54 5.53
N VAL A 87 6.42 -26.18 4.32
CA VAL A 87 7.03 -24.89 4.01
C VAL A 87 6.12 -24.12 3.06
N TYR A 88 5.61 -22.98 3.53
CA TYR A 88 4.75 -22.09 2.76
C TYR A 88 5.54 -20.86 2.28
N LYS A 89 5.26 -20.42 1.06
CA LYS A 89 5.58 -19.05 0.66
C LYS A 89 4.63 -18.09 1.38
N ARG A 90 5.05 -16.84 1.55
CA ARG A 90 4.21 -15.78 2.17
C ARG A 90 2.84 -15.67 1.50
N SER A 91 2.78 -15.73 0.16
CA SER A 91 1.53 -15.68 -0.63
C SER A 91 0.54 -16.76 -0.22
N ASP A 92 1.00 -17.99 -0.21
CA ASP A 92 0.15 -19.16 0.05
C ASP A 92 -0.37 -19.18 1.50
N PHE A 93 0.45 -18.69 2.42
CA PHE A 93 0.08 -18.60 3.84
C PHE A 93 -0.97 -17.51 4.11
N LEU A 94 -0.90 -16.37 3.39
CA LEU A 94 -1.87 -15.29 3.55
C LEU A 94 -3.30 -15.72 3.20
N GLY A 95 -3.49 -16.53 2.15
CA GLY A 95 -4.79 -17.08 1.79
C GLY A 95 -5.43 -17.92 2.91
N ARG A 96 -4.61 -18.67 3.67
CA ARG A 96 -5.08 -19.44 4.84
C ARG A 96 -5.56 -18.55 5.98
N LEU A 97 -4.93 -17.39 6.19
CA LEU A 97 -5.35 -16.43 7.23
C LEU A 97 -6.68 -15.75 6.91
N MET A 98 -7.10 -15.78 5.64
CA MET A 98 -8.37 -15.22 5.19
C MET A 98 -9.53 -16.24 5.24
N GLU A 99 -9.25 -17.52 5.45
CA GLU A 99 -10.28 -18.55 5.63
C GLU A 99 -11.17 -18.17 6.81
N ASP A 100 -12.47 -18.43 6.70
CA ASP A 100 -13.51 -18.09 7.69
C ASP A 100 -13.76 -16.57 7.90
N LYS A 101 -13.14 -15.68 7.10
CA LYS A 101 -13.37 -14.24 7.15
C LYS A 101 -13.78 -13.69 5.78
N THR A 102 -14.54 -12.61 5.79
CA THR A 102 -14.78 -11.82 4.58
C THR A 102 -13.48 -11.10 4.23
N GLY A 103 -12.75 -11.65 3.26
CA GLY A 103 -11.49 -11.10 2.78
C GLY A 103 -11.71 -9.83 1.94
N ILE A 104 -11.05 -8.74 2.30
CA ILE A 104 -11.04 -7.47 1.57
C ILE A 104 -9.60 -7.21 1.14
N ALA A 105 -9.29 -7.46 -0.13
CA ALA A 105 -7.95 -7.29 -0.69
C ALA A 105 -7.88 -6.01 -1.54
N ILE A 106 -6.96 -5.11 -1.17
CA ILE A 106 -6.81 -3.81 -1.82
C ILE A 106 -5.51 -3.80 -2.63
N ALA A 107 -5.66 -3.88 -3.95
CA ALA A 107 -4.60 -3.88 -4.95
C ALA A 107 -4.58 -2.57 -5.75
N GLY A 108 -3.54 -2.42 -6.57
CA GLY A 108 -3.34 -1.31 -7.47
C GLY A 108 -1.91 -0.79 -7.42
N THR A 109 -1.44 -0.16 -8.45
CA THR A 109 -0.08 0.39 -8.47
C THR A 109 0.10 1.44 -7.36
N HIS A 110 -0.89 2.31 -7.17
CA HIS A 110 -0.88 3.41 -6.18
C HIS A 110 -2.07 3.35 -5.23
N GLY A 111 -1.93 3.95 -4.04
CA GLY A 111 -3.02 4.11 -3.07
C GLY A 111 -3.33 2.88 -2.21
N LYS A 112 -2.72 1.71 -2.45
CA LYS A 112 -2.93 0.47 -1.68
C LYS A 112 -2.86 0.69 -0.16
N THR A 113 -1.72 1.13 0.33
CA THR A 113 -1.44 1.30 1.77
C THR A 113 -2.45 2.22 2.44
N THR A 114 -2.71 3.39 1.84
CA THR A 114 -3.62 4.37 2.41
C THR A 114 -5.06 3.88 2.40
N THR A 115 -5.52 3.25 1.31
CA THR A 115 -6.90 2.71 1.23
C THR A 115 -7.10 1.56 2.21
N THR A 116 -6.10 0.67 2.36
CA THR A 116 -6.12 -0.43 3.35
C THR A 116 -6.17 0.13 4.76
N ALA A 117 -5.34 1.12 5.07
CA ALA A 117 -5.32 1.77 6.38
C ALA A 117 -6.64 2.50 6.70
N MET A 118 -7.17 3.29 5.77
CA MET A 118 -8.49 3.92 5.91
C MET A 118 -9.59 2.89 6.14
N THR A 119 -9.55 1.75 5.43
CA THR A 119 -10.55 0.67 5.59
C THR A 119 -10.45 0.04 6.97
N ALA A 120 -9.25 -0.32 7.42
CA ALA A 120 -9.01 -0.87 8.76
C ALA A 120 -9.47 0.10 9.85
N TRP A 121 -9.08 1.38 9.75
CA TRP A 121 -9.50 2.44 10.66
C TRP A 121 -11.02 2.61 10.72
N VAL A 122 -11.68 2.74 9.56
CA VAL A 122 -13.15 2.92 9.49
C VAL A 122 -13.87 1.73 10.10
N LEU A 123 -13.47 0.50 9.78
CA LEU A 123 -14.09 -0.70 10.36
C LEU A 123 -13.89 -0.77 11.88
N THR A 124 -12.71 -0.40 12.38
CA THR A 124 -12.44 -0.29 13.82
C THR A 124 -13.36 0.76 14.47
N LYS A 125 -13.51 1.95 13.86
CA LYS A 125 -14.42 3.01 14.36
C LYS A 125 -15.91 2.66 14.26
N LEU A 126 -16.25 1.67 13.44
CA LEU A 126 -17.60 1.11 13.35
C LEU A 126 -17.79 -0.11 14.27
N ASP A 127 -16.90 -0.36 15.21
CA ASP A 127 -16.92 -1.47 16.17
C ASP A 127 -16.98 -2.85 15.48
N ARG A 128 -16.26 -3.00 14.35
CA ARG A 128 -16.21 -4.25 13.59
C ARG A 128 -15.00 -5.11 13.91
N ASP A 129 -14.03 -4.58 14.65
CA ASP A 129 -12.81 -5.27 15.08
C ASP A 129 -12.18 -6.13 13.97
N PRO A 130 -11.76 -5.52 12.83
CA PRO A 130 -11.24 -6.26 11.68
C PRO A 130 -9.86 -6.85 11.98
N SER A 131 -9.54 -8.03 11.41
CA SER A 131 -8.13 -8.35 11.19
C SER A 131 -7.60 -7.53 10.02
N PHE A 132 -6.35 -7.09 10.09
CA PHE A 132 -5.75 -6.36 8.97
C PHE A 132 -4.23 -6.53 8.87
N ILE A 133 -3.72 -6.35 7.65
CA ILE A 133 -2.29 -6.21 7.32
C ILE A 133 -2.16 -5.05 6.33
N VAL A 134 -1.41 -4.03 6.72
CA VAL A 134 -1.14 -2.80 5.96
C VAL A 134 0.36 -2.67 5.71
N GLY A 135 0.76 -2.13 4.57
CA GLY A 135 2.18 -1.92 4.23
C GLY A 135 2.92 -0.88 5.08
N GLY A 136 2.20 -0.10 5.89
CA GLY A 136 2.75 0.89 6.81
C GLY A 136 1.95 0.97 8.10
N VAL A 137 2.51 1.56 9.15
CA VAL A 137 1.83 1.77 10.43
C VAL A 137 0.65 2.72 10.22
N VAL A 138 -0.54 2.34 10.66
CA VAL A 138 -1.72 3.20 10.71
C VAL A 138 -1.58 4.12 11.93
N ASN A 139 -1.38 5.42 11.73
CA ASN A 139 -1.03 6.35 12.81
C ASN A 139 -2.02 6.30 13.97
N ASP A 140 -3.31 6.26 13.66
CA ASP A 140 -4.40 6.24 14.65
C ASP A 140 -4.55 4.91 15.41
N LEU A 141 -3.95 3.82 14.91
CA LEU A 141 -3.97 2.49 15.52
C LEU A 141 -2.61 2.10 16.12
N GLY A 142 -1.53 2.79 15.72
CA GLY A 142 -0.17 2.55 16.20
C GLY A 142 0.46 1.24 15.71
N VAL A 143 -0.19 0.54 14.77
CA VAL A 143 0.23 -0.78 14.26
C VAL A 143 -0.02 -0.91 12.76
N ASN A 144 0.69 -1.83 12.12
CA ASN A 144 0.48 -2.18 10.71
C ASN A 144 -0.25 -3.53 10.51
N ALA A 145 -0.47 -4.27 11.58
CA ALA A 145 -1.22 -5.52 11.58
C ALA A 145 -1.93 -5.73 12.91
N HIS A 146 -3.08 -6.38 12.87
CA HIS A 146 -3.90 -6.72 14.03
C HIS A 146 -4.78 -7.95 13.76
N ALA A 147 -4.93 -8.82 14.76
CA ALA A 147 -5.82 -9.97 14.72
C ALA A 147 -7.15 -9.65 15.41
N GLY A 148 -8.06 -9.02 14.69
CA GLY A 148 -9.40 -8.71 15.19
C GLY A 148 -10.30 -9.95 15.32
N LYS A 149 -11.27 -9.88 16.22
CA LYS A 149 -12.31 -10.91 16.43
C LYS A 149 -13.47 -10.78 15.45
N GLY A 150 -13.51 -9.70 14.66
CA GLY A 150 -14.56 -9.47 13.66
C GLY A 150 -14.48 -10.40 12.46
N LYS A 151 -15.52 -10.33 11.62
CA LYS A 151 -15.67 -11.21 10.45
C LYS A 151 -14.87 -10.77 9.23
N THR A 152 -14.21 -9.60 9.26
CA THR A 152 -13.50 -9.05 8.11
C THR A 152 -11.98 -9.19 8.27
N PHE A 153 -11.31 -9.44 7.14
CA PHE A 153 -9.86 -9.41 7.03
C PHE A 153 -9.48 -8.44 5.91
N VAL A 154 -8.85 -7.32 6.27
CA VAL A 154 -8.43 -6.28 5.34
C VAL A 154 -6.94 -6.42 5.05
N ILE A 155 -6.56 -6.56 3.79
CA ILE A 155 -5.16 -6.77 3.43
C ILE A 155 -4.74 -5.90 2.24
N GLU A 156 -3.54 -5.36 2.34
CA GLU A 156 -2.84 -4.78 1.20
C GLU A 156 -2.37 -5.90 0.27
N ALA A 157 -2.88 -5.90 -0.95
CA ALA A 157 -2.62 -6.91 -1.97
C ALA A 157 -1.51 -6.42 -2.89
N ASP A 158 -0.29 -6.89 -2.63
CA ASP A 158 0.92 -6.47 -3.34
C ASP A 158 1.09 -7.31 -4.62
N GLU A 159 1.16 -6.62 -5.78
CA GLU A 159 1.36 -7.24 -7.09
C GLU A 159 2.79 -7.76 -7.28
N TYR A 160 3.76 -7.23 -6.53
CA TYR A 160 5.15 -7.63 -6.64
C TYR A 160 5.31 -9.14 -6.42
N ASP A 161 6.05 -9.79 -7.35
CA ASP A 161 6.25 -11.25 -7.35
C ASP A 161 4.93 -12.06 -7.35
N ASN A 162 3.84 -11.47 -7.91
CA ASN A 162 2.49 -12.07 -7.94
C ASN A 162 1.95 -12.48 -6.57
N MET A 163 2.39 -11.82 -5.49
CA MET A 163 2.03 -12.20 -4.12
C MET A 163 0.54 -12.17 -3.84
N PHE A 164 -0.19 -11.26 -4.48
CA PHE A 164 -1.64 -11.12 -4.31
C PHE A 164 -2.44 -12.32 -4.85
N LEU A 165 -1.84 -13.16 -5.73
CA LEU A 165 -2.50 -14.36 -6.28
C LEU A 165 -2.70 -15.48 -5.27
N GLY A 166 -2.03 -15.45 -4.11
CA GLY A 166 -2.27 -16.38 -3.01
C GLY A 166 -3.44 -15.99 -2.11
N LEU A 167 -4.07 -14.82 -2.31
CA LEU A 167 -5.15 -14.33 -1.48
C LEU A 167 -6.50 -15.00 -1.80
N LYS A 168 -7.46 -14.89 -0.87
CA LYS A 168 -8.84 -15.38 -1.03
C LYS A 168 -9.83 -14.23 -0.79
N PRO A 169 -9.94 -13.25 -1.69
CA PRO A 169 -10.80 -12.10 -1.48
C PRO A 169 -12.27 -12.43 -1.76
N GLN A 170 -13.17 -11.89 -0.92
CA GLN A 170 -14.59 -11.74 -1.21
C GLN A 170 -14.89 -10.37 -1.83
N ILE A 171 -14.06 -9.39 -1.47
CA ILE A 171 -14.07 -8.05 -2.03
C ILE A 171 -12.66 -7.74 -2.51
N ALA A 172 -12.49 -7.51 -3.81
CA ALA A 172 -11.26 -7.00 -4.41
C ALA A 172 -11.43 -5.52 -4.73
N VAL A 173 -10.44 -4.72 -4.37
CA VAL A 173 -10.37 -3.31 -4.74
C VAL A 173 -9.18 -3.10 -5.67
N VAL A 174 -9.38 -2.44 -6.80
CA VAL A 174 -8.30 -2.02 -7.70
C VAL A 174 -8.31 -0.50 -7.81
N THR A 175 -7.27 0.13 -7.29
CA THR A 175 -7.15 1.59 -7.23
C THR A 175 -6.63 2.19 -8.52
N SER A 176 -5.60 1.57 -9.11
CA SER A 176 -4.98 1.98 -10.38
C SER A 176 -4.14 0.83 -10.94
N ILE A 177 -3.90 0.85 -12.26
CA ILE A 177 -2.95 -0.06 -12.92
C ILE A 177 -2.06 0.78 -13.83
N GLU A 178 -0.80 0.94 -13.45
CA GLU A 178 0.25 1.57 -14.21
C GLU A 178 1.45 0.62 -14.35
N HIS A 179 2.36 0.91 -15.29
CA HIS A 179 3.58 0.11 -15.43
C HIS A 179 4.55 0.42 -14.29
N ASP A 180 4.70 -0.52 -13.38
CA ASP A 180 5.69 -0.49 -12.30
C ASP A 180 6.38 -1.86 -12.17
N HIS A 181 7.44 -1.93 -11.37
CA HIS A 181 8.23 -3.14 -11.17
C HIS A 181 8.75 -3.79 -12.47
N PRO A 182 9.51 -3.06 -13.33
CA PRO A 182 9.97 -3.58 -14.61
C PRO A 182 10.92 -4.79 -14.48
N ASP A 183 11.47 -5.02 -13.29
CA ASP A 183 12.24 -6.22 -12.92
C ASP A 183 11.38 -7.49 -12.85
N VAL A 184 10.08 -7.36 -12.59
CA VAL A 184 9.10 -8.46 -12.53
C VAL A 184 8.16 -8.42 -13.73
N PHE A 185 7.72 -7.23 -14.12
CA PHE A 185 6.78 -6.99 -15.20
C PHE A 185 7.44 -6.17 -16.31
N PRO A 186 8.00 -6.82 -17.35
CA PRO A 186 8.73 -6.12 -18.42
C PRO A 186 7.86 -5.13 -19.22
N THR A 187 6.54 -5.33 -19.24
CA THR A 187 5.60 -4.52 -20.02
C THR A 187 4.34 -4.20 -19.21
N PHE A 188 3.61 -3.15 -19.61
CA PHE A 188 2.28 -2.87 -19.07
C PHE A 188 1.32 -4.07 -19.23
N ALA A 189 1.39 -4.79 -20.35
CA ALA A 189 0.55 -5.96 -20.60
C ALA A 189 0.77 -7.05 -19.53
N SER A 190 2.02 -7.27 -19.09
CA SER A 190 2.32 -8.27 -18.06
C SER A 190 1.81 -7.85 -16.67
N VAL A 191 1.82 -6.55 -16.35
CA VAL A 191 1.16 -6.02 -15.15
C VAL A 191 -0.34 -6.26 -15.23
N TYR A 192 -0.96 -5.86 -16.34
CA TYR A 192 -2.40 -5.97 -16.54
C TYR A 192 -2.89 -7.43 -16.43
N GLU A 193 -2.18 -8.37 -17.06
CA GLU A 193 -2.47 -9.81 -16.94
C GLU A 193 -2.42 -10.31 -15.49
N ALA A 194 -1.49 -9.82 -14.68
CA ALA A 194 -1.42 -10.16 -13.26
C ALA A 194 -2.66 -9.66 -12.49
N PHE A 195 -3.14 -8.44 -12.81
CA PHE A 195 -4.37 -7.91 -12.23
C PHE A 195 -5.63 -8.64 -12.70
N GLU A 196 -5.71 -9.09 -13.96
CA GLU A 196 -6.79 -9.95 -14.42
C GLU A 196 -6.84 -11.25 -13.60
N LYS A 197 -5.71 -11.93 -13.42
CA LYS A 197 -5.60 -13.13 -12.57
C LYS A 197 -6.00 -12.84 -11.10
N PHE A 198 -5.68 -11.66 -10.59
CA PHE A 198 -6.07 -11.27 -9.22
C PHE A 198 -7.58 -11.11 -9.08
N VAL A 199 -8.25 -10.43 -10.01
CA VAL A 199 -9.71 -10.26 -9.91
C VAL A 199 -10.46 -11.55 -10.19
N ASP A 200 -9.87 -12.51 -10.92
CA ASP A 200 -10.41 -13.86 -11.14
C ASP A 200 -10.43 -14.71 -9.86
N LEU A 201 -9.67 -14.34 -8.81
CA LEU A 201 -9.75 -14.98 -7.50
C LEU A 201 -11.10 -14.75 -6.80
N LEU A 202 -11.87 -13.76 -7.21
CA LEU A 202 -13.19 -13.49 -6.63
C LEU A 202 -14.13 -14.68 -6.85
N PRO A 203 -14.84 -15.15 -5.80
CA PRO A 203 -15.90 -16.14 -5.96
C PRO A 203 -17.07 -15.59 -6.77
N GLN A 204 -18.04 -16.43 -7.13
CA GLN A 204 -19.18 -16.01 -7.98
C GLN A 204 -20.01 -14.89 -7.35
N ASP A 205 -20.15 -14.88 -6.04
CA ASP A 205 -20.82 -13.84 -5.25
C ASP A 205 -19.88 -12.72 -4.79
N GLY A 206 -18.60 -12.73 -5.25
CA GLY A 206 -17.59 -11.73 -4.94
C GLY A 206 -17.86 -10.38 -5.62
N THR A 207 -17.24 -9.34 -5.10
CA THR A 207 -17.39 -7.97 -5.60
C THR A 207 -16.05 -7.35 -5.97
N LEU A 208 -15.94 -6.86 -7.21
CA LEU A 208 -14.88 -5.94 -7.62
C LEU A 208 -15.29 -4.50 -7.33
N ILE A 209 -14.43 -3.75 -6.64
CA ILE A 209 -14.52 -2.29 -6.48
C ILE A 209 -13.37 -1.67 -7.28
N VAL A 210 -13.65 -0.78 -8.22
CA VAL A 210 -12.65 -0.31 -9.19
C VAL A 210 -12.71 1.19 -9.42
N CYS A 211 -11.54 1.84 -9.48
CA CYS A 211 -11.43 3.24 -9.87
C CYS A 211 -11.74 3.39 -11.37
N ALA A 212 -12.83 4.06 -11.68
CA ALA A 212 -13.26 4.26 -13.08
C ALA A 212 -12.60 5.47 -13.76
N GLU A 213 -11.78 6.23 -13.04
CA GLU A 213 -10.94 7.30 -13.61
C GLU A 213 -9.61 6.76 -14.14
N ASP A 214 -9.13 5.66 -13.56
CA ASP A 214 -7.89 5.03 -13.98
C ASP A 214 -8.16 4.10 -15.19
N PRO A 215 -7.54 4.36 -16.35
CA PRO A 215 -7.83 3.58 -17.55
C PRO A 215 -7.47 2.08 -17.43
N GLY A 216 -6.38 1.78 -16.71
CA GLY A 216 -5.94 0.41 -16.49
C GLY A 216 -6.90 -0.37 -15.59
N ALA A 217 -7.31 0.24 -14.45
CA ALA A 217 -8.28 -0.36 -13.56
C ALA A 217 -9.67 -0.48 -14.21
N ALA A 218 -10.13 0.56 -14.90
CA ALA A 218 -11.42 0.56 -15.60
C ALA A 218 -11.53 -0.52 -16.68
N ALA A 219 -10.41 -0.88 -17.32
CA ALA A 219 -10.35 -1.94 -18.34
C ALA A 219 -10.70 -3.33 -17.78
N LEU A 220 -10.67 -3.56 -16.48
CA LEU A 220 -11.12 -4.80 -15.84
C LEU A 220 -12.66 -4.94 -15.80
N ILE A 221 -13.42 -3.85 -15.93
CA ILE A 221 -14.88 -3.84 -15.79
C ILE A 221 -15.58 -4.77 -16.79
N PRO A 222 -15.28 -4.71 -18.11
CA PRO A 222 -15.92 -5.59 -19.09
C PRO A 222 -15.68 -7.07 -18.81
N HIS A 223 -14.44 -7.44 -18.44
CA HIS A 223 -14.08 -8.81 -18.09
C HIS A 223 -14.95 -9.33 -16.93
N MET A 224 -14.98 -8.64 -15.81
CA MET A 224 -15.73 -9.05 -14.62
C MET A 224 -17.25 -9.10 -14.84
N ARG A 225 -17.78 -8.18 -15.65
CA ARG A 225 -19.22 -8.20 -16.03
C ARG A 225 -19.57 -9.39 -16.90
N LYS A 226 -18.69 -9.80 -17.84
CA LYS A 226 -18.85 -10.99 -18.65
C LYS A 226 -18.89 -12.25 -17.80
N GLU A 227 -18.08 -12.31 -16.74
CA GLU A 227 -18.09 -13.39 -15.75
C GLU A 227 -19.29 -13.33 -14.76
N GLY A 228 -20.20 -12.38 -14.93
CA GLY A 228 -21.39 -12.23 -14.09
C GLY A 228 -21.11 -11.75 -12.66
N LYS A 229 -19.93 -11.20 -12.41
CA LYS A 229 -19.51 -10.71 -11.08
C LYS A 229 -20.14 -9.34 -10.79
N THR A 230 -20.30 -9.04 -9.50
CA THR A 230 -20.71 -7.69 -9.06
C THR A 230 -19.55 -6.72 -9.21
N VAL A 231 -19.79 -5.59 -9.89
CA VAL A 231 -18.80 -4.52 -10.06
C VAL A 231 -19.35 -3.20 -9.53
N VAL A 232 -18.58 -2.56 -8.67
CA VAL A 232 -18.83 -1.22 -8.13
C VAL A 232 -17.75 -0.28 -8.64
N SER A 233 -18.10 0.73 -9.41
CA SER A 233 -17.16 1.77 -9.83
C SER A 233 -17.11 2.93 -8.86
N TYR A 234 -15.95 3.57 -8.73
CA TYR A 234 -15.84 4.82 -7.99
C TYR A 234 -14.96 5.84 -8.70
N GLY A 235 -15.15 7.12 -8.39
CA GLY A 235 -14.38 8.21 -8.94
C GLY A 235 -14.98 9.58 -8.67
N VAL A 236 -14.33 10.66 -9.12
CA VAL A 236 -14.86 12.01 -9.12
C VAL A 236 -15.86 12.17 -10.26
N GLN A 237 -16.96 12.87 -10.02
CA GLN A 237 -17.98 13.06 -11.06
C GLN A 237 -17.42 13.84 -12.26
N GLY A 238 -17.61 13.31 -13.45
CA GLY A 238 -17.10 13.86 -14.71
C GLY A 238 -15.81 13.21 -15.19
N ASP A 239 -15.04 12.56 -14.32
CA ASP A 239 -13.76 11.95 -14.64
C ASP A 239 -13.86 10.44 -14.90
N MET A 240 -15.00 9.82 -14.58
CA MET A 240 -15.22 8.39 -14.78
C MET A 240 -15.38 8.04 -16.26
N THR A 241 -14.53 7.17 -16.76
CA THR A 241 -14.54 6.72 -18.16
C THR A 241 -15.61 5.67 -18.47
N ILE A 242 -15.97 4.84 -17.46
CA ILE A 242 -16.98 3.77 -17.58
C ILE A 242 -17.94 3.83 -16.40
N SER A 243 -19.25 3.77 -16.69
CA SER A 243 -20.28 3.64 -15.67
C SER A 243 -20.67 2.18 -15.43
N THR A 244 -20.87 1.82 -14.17
CA THR A 244 -21.41 0.51 -13.75
C THR A 244 -22.79 0.68 -13.10
N PRO A 245 -23.58 -0.41 -12.99
CA PRO A 245 -24.89 -0.35 -12.32
C PRO A 245 -24.81 0.13 -10.86
N LEU A 246 -23.69 -0.17 -10.17
CA LEU A 246 -23.41 0.27 -8.80
C LEU A 246 -22.20 1.21 -8.80
N TRP A 247 -22.32 2.36 -8.16
CA TRP A 247 -21.27 3.37 -8.16
C TRP A 247 -21.22 4.22 -6.89
N VAL A 248 -20.04 4.83 -6.65
CA VAL A 248 -19.77 5.86 -5.64
C VAL A 248 -19.02 7.02 -6.29
N GLN A 249 -19.52 8.24 -6.24
CA GLN A 249 -18.93 9.42 -6.87
C GLN A 249 -18.73 10.56 -5.90
N ALA A 250 -17.63 11.30 -6.02
CA ALA A 250 -17.42 12.57 -5.34
C ALA A 250 -17.90 13.74 -6.21
N ARG A 251 -18.47 14.74 -5.55
CA ARG A 251 -18.84 16.07 -6.10
C ARG A 251 -18.32 17.16 -5.19
N ASP A 252 -18.20 18.36 -5.70
CA ASP A 252 -17.83 19.56 -4.94
C ASP A 252 -16.48 19.38 -4.22
N VAL A 253 -15.53 18.71 -4.87
CA VAL A 253 -14.20 18.44 -4.33
C VAL A 253 -13.41 19.74 -4.23
N LYS A 254 -12.99 20.12 -3.02
CA LYS A 254 -12.23 21.35 -2.78
C LYS A 254 -11.29 21.21 -1.58
N PRO A 255 -10.12 21.87 -1.59
CA PRO A 255 -9.25 21.96 -0.43
C PRO A 255 -10.00 22.55 0.77
N ASN A 256 -9.62 22.11 1.99
CA ASN A 256 -10.20 22.61 3.23
C ASN A 256 -9.12 23.17 4.18
N VAL A 257 -9.57 23.88 5.22
CA VAL A 257 -8.70 24.54 6.20
C VAL A 257 -7.86 23.57 7.04
N ARG A 258 -8.19 22.27 7.04
CA ARG A 258 -7.41 21.22 7.73
C ARG A 258 -6.25 20.67 6.89
N GLY A 259 -6.10 21.16 5.65
CA GLY A 259 -5.07 20.76 4.72
C GLY A 259 -5.37 19.49 3.93
N GLY A 260 -6.60 18.98 4.02
CA GLY A 260 -7.16 17.92 3.19
C GLY A 260 -8.23 18.45 2.23
N PHE A 261 -9.27 17.65 1.99
CA PHE A 261 -10.33 17.98 1.03
C PHE A 261 -11.72 17.75 1.61
N ASP A 262 -12.65 18.66 1.28
CA ASP A 262 -14.09 18.50 1.48
C ASP A 262 -14.72 18.03 0.17
N PHE A 263 -15.67 17.11 0.27
CA PHE A 263 -16.47 16.65 -0.87
C PHE A 263 -17.81 16.05 -0.44
N THR A 264 -18.73 15.91 -1.39
CA THR A 264 -19.96 15.17 -1.22
C THR A 264 -19.87 13.84 -1.94
N ALA A 265 -19.84 12.73 -1.19
CA ALA A 265 -19.90 11.38 -1.77
C ALA A 265 -21.35 10.99 -2.02
N THR A 266 -21.69 10.62 -3.25
CA THR A 266 -23.01 10.18 -3.70
C THR A 266 -22.93 8.75 -4.21
N THR A 267 -23.96 7.94 -3.97
CA THR A 267 -24.01 6.54 -4.40
C THR A 267 -25.41 6.04 -4.62
N ASN A 268 -25.57 5.03 -5.48
CA ASN A 268 -26.83 4.33 -5.71
C ASN A 268 -26.90 2.93 -5.05
N MET A 269 -25.91 2.54 -4.26
CA MET A 269 -25.79 1.18 -3.71
C MET A 269 -26.81 0.81 -2.62
N ALA A 270 -27.54 1.77 -2.04
CA ALA A 270 -28.35 1.50 -0.85
C ALA A 270 -29.87 1.54 -1.08
N SER A 271 -30.34 2.04 -2.23
CA SER A 271 -31.78 2.18 -2.54
C SER A 271 -31.96 2.56 -4.00
N LYS A 272 -33.21 2.53 -4.49
CA LYS A 272 -33.59 3.06 -5.83
C LYS A 272 -33.32 4.57 -5.95
N THR A 273 -33.09 5.27 -4.84
CA THR A 273 -32.71 6.68 -4.78
C THR A 273 -31.25 6.83 -4.37
N SER A 274 -30.55 7.74 -5.05
CA SER A 274 -29.18 8.10 -4.72
C SER A 274 -29.08 8.70 -3.31
N THR A 275 -28.13 8.24 -2.51
CA THR A 275 -27.84 8.77 -1.17
C THR A 275 -26.53 9.52 -1.17
N SER A 276 -26.42 10.58 -0.37
CA SER A 276 -25.23 11.41 -0.27
C SER A 276 -24.74 11.56 1.17
N VAL A 277 -23.43 11.66 1.35
CA VAL A 277 -22.79 12.00 2.62
C VAL A 277 -21.69 13.04 2.39
N LYS A 278 -21.55 14.01 3.29
CA LYS A 278 -20.43 14.95 3.29
C LYS A 278 -19.24 14.31 3.95
N VAL A 279 -18.08 14.45 3.34
CA VAL A 279 -16.78 13.97 3.84
C VAL A 279 -15.83 15.15 3.91
N SER A 280 -15.06 15.23 4.99
CA SER A 280 -14.04 16.25 5.18
C SER A 280 -12.76 15.57 5.66
N LEU A 281 -11.84 15.32 4.75
CA LEU A 281 -10.55 14.68 5.07
C LEU A 281 -9.58 15.71 5.67
N GLN A 282 -8.62 15.21 6.47
CA GLN A 282 -7.48 16.00 6.91
C GLN A 282 -6.14 15.57 6.27
N VAL A 283 -6.12 14.39 5.66
CA VAL A 283 -4.97 13.94 4.88
C VAL A 283 -4.92 14.69 3.54
N PRO A 284 -3.72 15.16 3.11
CA PRO A 284 -3.59 16.00 1.92
C PRO A 284 -3.68 15.19 0.62
N GLY A 285 -3.93 15.92 -0.46
CA GLY A 285 -3.94 15.38 -1.82
C GLY A 285 -5.30 14.84 -2.27
N GLU A 286 -5.69 15.19 -3.49
CA GLU A 286 -6.95 14.77 -4.11
C GLU A 286 -7.02 13.25 -4.33
N HIS A 287 -5.87 12.58 -4.49
CA HIS A 287 -5.81 11.11 -4.55
C HIS A 287 -6.42 10.45 -3.29
N ASN A 288 -6.38 11.12 -2.13
CA ASN A 288 -7.03 10.63 -0.92
C ASN A 288 -8.56 10.76 -0.95
N VAL A 289 -9.12 11.63 -1.80
CA VAL A 289 -10.57 11.61 -2.09
C VAL A 289 -10.93 10.28 -2.76
N ARG A 290 -10.17 9.84 -3.77
CA ARG A 290 -10.36 8.55 -4.45
C ARG A 290 -10.20 7.37 -3.50
N ASN A 291 -9.17 7.38 -2.65
CA ASN A 291 -8.98 6.37 -1.62
C ASN A 291 -10.19 6.29 -0.66
N ALA A 292 -10.73 7.43 -0.24
CA ALA A 292 -11.91 7.49 0.62
C ALA A 292 -13.18 7.01 -0.08
N LEU A 293 -13.35 7.25 -1.39
CA LEU A 293 -14.46 6.71 -2.18
C LEU A 293 -14.41 5.19 -2.27
N ALA A 294 -13.23 4.60 -2.46
CA ALA A 294 -13.04 3.15 -2.41
C ALA A 294 -13.50 2.58 -1.05
N VAL A 295 -13.12 3.23 0.06
CA VAL A 295 -13.57 2.83 1.41
C VAL A 295 -15.09 2.93 1.54
N LEU A 296 -15.71 4.02 1.07
CA LEU A 296 -17.18 4.18 1.11
C LEU A 296 -17.90 3.13 0.25
N ALA A 297 -17.28 2.68 -0.85
CA ALA A 297 -17.77 1.56 -1.65
C ALA A 297 -17.69 0.24 -0.85
N ILE A 298 -16.56 -0.06 -0.20
CA ILE A 298 -16.40 -1.23 0.69
C ILE A 298 -17.48 -1.23 1.77
N ILE A 299 -17.64 -0.09 2.46
CA ILE A 299 -18.66 0.09 3.52
C ILE A 299 -20.08 -0.14 2.97
N GLY A 300 -20.31 0.27 1.73
CA GLY A 300 -21.58 0.03 1.03
C GLY A 300 -21.84 -1.45 0.73
N VAL A 301 -20.83 -2.18 0.23
CA VAL A 301 -20.90 -3.63 -0.02
C VAL A 301 -21.14 -4.39 1.28
N LEU A 302 -20.51 -3.98 2.37
CA LEU A 302 -20.71 -4.57 3.71
C LEU A 302 -22.06 -4.19 4.36
N GLY A 303 -22.88 -3.36 3.73
CA GLY A 303 -24.16 -2.92 4.30
C GLY A 303 -24.02 -2.04 5.55
N LEU A 304 -22.87 -1.39 5.74
CA LEU A 304 -22.57 -0.57 6.92
C LEU A 304 -22.94 0.91 6.70
N SER A 305 -22.96 1.68 7.80
CA SER A 305 -23.33 3.10 7.78
C SER A 305 -22.27 3.98 7.13
N ARG A 306 -22.51 4.46 5.91
CA ARG A 306 -21.63 5.42 5.22
C ARG A 306 -21.51 6.75 5.96
N ARG A 307 -22.55 7.18 6.69
CA ARG A 307 -22.49 8.40 7.50
C ARG A 307 -21.45 8.28 8.62
N LYS A 308 -21.46 7.16 9.35
CA LYS A 308 -20.45 6.89 10.39
C LYS A 308 -19.05 6.70 9.77
N ALA A 309 -18.96 6.06 8.61
CA ALA A 309 -17.70 5.92 7.88
C ALA A 309 -17.12 7.28 7.45
N ALA A 310 -17.96 8.18 6.92
CA ALA A 310 -17.55 9.55 6.58
C ALA A 310 -17.01 10.32 7.79
N GLN A 311 -17.63 10.16 8.96
CA GLN A 311 -17.15 10.74 10.21
C GLN A 311 -15.78 10.15 10.61
N ALA A 312 -15.60 8.82 10.51
CA ALA A 312 -14.35 8.16 10.81
C ALA A 312 -13.21 8.58 9.85
N LEU A 313 -13.49 8.67 8.54
CA LEU A 313 -12.57 9.20 7.53
C LEU A 313 -12.14 10.64 7.84
N GLY A 314 -13.03 11.45 8.38
CA GLY A 314 -12.76 12.83 8.76
C GLY A 314 -11.73 13.01 9.87
N VAL A 315 -11.45 11.99 10.66
CA VAL A 315 -10.47 12.02 11.75
C VAL A 315 -9.28 11.06 11.50
N PHE A 316 -9.21 10.45 10.32
CA PHE A 316 -8.07 9.62 9.93
C PHE A 316 -6.82 10.48 9.74
N SER A 317 -5.75 10.20 10.47
CA SER A 317 -4.52 11.02 10.50
C SER A 317 -3.42 10.56 9.51
N GLY A 318 -3.65 9.45 8.80
CA GLY A 318 -2.71 8.93 7.81
C GLY A 318 -1.98 7.66 8.22
N THR A 319 -0.97 7.33 7.43
CA THR A 319 -0.05 6.20 7.66
C THR A 319 1.39 6.69 7.69
N SER A 320 2.26 5.97 8.39
CA SER A 320 3.68 6.28 8.37
C SER A 320 4.24 6.32 6.94
N ARG A 321 5.13 7.27 6.70
CA ARG A 321 5.78 7.50 5.41
C ARG A 321 4.81 7.81 4.25
N ARG A 322 3.61 8.35 4.54
CA ARG A 322 2.66 8.89 3.54
C ARG A 322 2.31 10.32 3.94
N PHE A 323 3.11 11.28 3.46
CA PHE A 323 3.09 12.69 3.85
C PHE A 323 3.14 12.87 5.39
N GLU A 324 3.98 12.07 6.04
CA GLU A 324 4.11 12.03 7.49
C GLU A 324 4.94 13.21 7.99
N LEU A 325 4.39 14.04 8.88
CA LEU A 325 5.16 15.12 9.54
C LEU A 325 6.17 14.50 10.52
N ARG A 326 7.46 14.66 10.23
CA ARG A 326 8.57 14.18 11.08
C ARG A 326 8.97 15.19 12.16
N GLY A 327 8.73 16.46 11.91
CA GLY A 327 9.03 17.53 12.86
C GLY A 327 8.88 18.93 12.26
N GLU A 328 8.88 19.91 13.15
CA GLU A 328 8.89 21.33 12.82
C GLU A 328 9.93 22.05 13.69
N VAL A 329 10.86 22.75 13.06
CA VAL A 329 11.92 23.51 13.72
C VAL A 329 12.07 24.86 13.00
N TYR A 330 12.02 25.96 13.73
CA TYR A 330 12.11 27.33 13.21
C TYR A 330 11.17 27.64 12.04
N GLY A 331 9.96 27.05 12.05
CA GLY A 331 8.98 27.20 10.97
C GLY A 331 9.24 26.32 9.75
N ILE A 332 10.29 25.52 9.74
CA ILE A 332 10.59 24.53 8.70
C ILE A 332 9.93 23.22 9.10
N ARG A 333 9.03 22.72 8.26
CA ARG A 333 8.36 21.45 8.43
C ARG A 333 8.99 20.39 7.54
N VAL A 334 9.31 19.24 8.13
CA VAL A 334 9.90 18.10 7.42
C VAL A 334 8.86 16.98 7.32
N PHE A 335 8.57 16.57 6.10
CA PHE A 335 7.66 15.47 5.81
C PHE A 335 8.42 14.29 5.21
N ASP A 336 8.04 13.07 5.59
CA ASP A 336 8.51 11.82 4.96
C ASP A 336 7.40 11.23 4.10
N ASP A 337 7.74 10.92 2.85
CA ASP A 337 6.83 10.26 1.92
C ASP A 337 7.56 9.14 1.17
N TYR A 338 6.87 8.02 0.97
CA TYR A 338 7.41 6.85 0.29
C TYR A 338 7.27 6.93 -1.24
N ALA A 339 6.83 8.07 -1.78
CA ALA A 339 6.66 8.27 -3.22
C ALA A 339 7.94 7.92 -3.98
N HIS A 340 7.87 6.92 -4.83
CA HIS A 340 8.98 6.39 -5.62
C HIS A 340 8.61 6.13 -7.09
N HIS A 341 7.37 6.43 -7.47
CA HIS A 341 6.87 6.46 -8.84
C HIS A 341 6.55 7.90 -9.26
N PRO A 342 6.72 8.30 -10.55
CA PRO A 342 6.44 9.67 -11.00
C PRO A 342 5.03 10.16 -10.67
N THR A 343 4.03 9.29 -10.80
CA THR A 343 2.62 9.58 -10.45
C THR A 343 2.46 9.91 -8.97
N GLU A 344 3.13 9.15 -8.08
CA GLU A 344 3.12 9.41 -6.63
C GLU A 344 3.79 10.73 -6.27
N ILE A 345 4.96 11.02 -6.86
CA ILE A 345 5.70 12.27 -6.64
C ILE A 345 4.83 13.47 -7.04
N LYS A 346 4.20 13.43 -8.23
CA LYS A 346 3.28 14.47 -8.70
C LYS A 346 2.12 14.67 -7.71
N ALA A 347 1.49 13.57 -7.28
CA ALA A 347 0.35 13.62 -6.36
C ALA A 347 0.72 14.16 -4.97
N THR A 348 1.88 13.75 -4.42
CA THR A 348 2.41 14.22 -3.13
C THR A 348 2.74 15.71 -3.18
N LEU A 349 3.44 16.18 -4.21
CA LEU A 349 3.80 17.58 -4.36
C LEU A 349 2.59 18.47 -4.61
N ALA A 350 1.62 18.04 -5.42
CA ALA A 350 0.35 18.75 -5.60
C ALA A 350 -0.43 18.85 -4.28
N GLY A 351 -0.47 17.77 -3.48
CA GLY A 351 -1.05 17.78 -2.15
C GLY A 351 -0.33 18.73 -1.18
N ALA A 352 1.01 18.76 -1.22
CA ALA A 352 1.82 19.68 -0.44
C ALA A 352 1.53 21.15 -0.84
N ARG A 353 1.49 21.45 -2.12
CA ARG A 353 1.18 22.80 -2.65
C ARG A 353 -0.23 23.25 -2.27
N ALA A 354 -1.22 22.36 -2.37
CA ALA A 354 -2.59 22.67 -1.95
C ALA A 354 -2.69 22.96 -0.45
N ARG A 355 -1.94 22.23 0.38
CA ARG A 355 -1.93 22.41 1.84
C ARG A 355 -1.12 23.63 2.27
N PHE A 356 -0.05 23.98 1.55
CA PHE A 356 0.89 25.04 1.89
C PHE A 356 1.12 25.97 0.68
N PRO A 357 0.10 26.71 0.20
CA PRO A 357 0.16 27.45 -1.05
C PRO A 357 1.21 28.59 -1.04
N GLN A 358 1.55 29.12 0.14
CA GLN A 358 2.49 30.21 0.30
C GLN A 358 3.89 29.76 0.77
N SER A 359 4.07 28.46 1.04
CA SER A 359 5.36 27.96 1.52
C SER A 359 6.29 27.62 0.36
N ARG A 360 7.59 27.82 0.57
CA ARG A 360 8.62 27.29 -0.34
C ARG A 360 8.76 25.81 -0.11
N ILE A 361 8.53 25.01 -1.14
CA ILE A 361 8.54 23.54 -1.09
C ILE A 361 9.86 23.03 -1.64
N TRP A 362 10.59 22.31 -0.81
CA TRP A 362 11.81 21.57 -1.16
C TRP A 362 11.49 20.10 -1.31
N ALA A 363 11.75 19.53 -2.49
CA ALA A 363 11.67 18.10 -2.72
C ALA A 363 13.07 17.49 -2.66
N VAL A 364 13.31 16.55 -1.74
CA VAL A 364 14.53 15.75 -1.69
C VAL A 364 14.18 14.34 -2.08
N TRP A 365 14.64 13.90 -3.25
CA TRP A 365 14.26 12.62 -3.82
C TRP A 365 15.46 11.71 -4.04
N GLN A 366 15.32 10.46 -3.59
CA GLN A 366 16.26 9.38 -3.91
C GLN A 366 15.59 8.39 -4.86
N PRO A 367 16.03 8.30 -6.13
CA PRO A 367 15.52 7.29 -7.04
C PRO A 367 15.73 5.88 -6.49
N HIS A 368 14.73 5.00 -6.66
CA HIS A 368 14.77 3.64 -6.16
C HIS A 368 14.78 2.66 -7.33
N THR A 369 15.84 1.85 -7.43
CA THR A 369 16.24 0.90 -8.47
C THR A 369 16.64 1.54 -9.81
N PHE A 370 17.61 0.95 -10.48
CA PHE A 370 18.04 1.41 -11.81
C PHE A 370 17.01 1.10 -12.88
N SER A 371 16.41 -0.09 -12.84
CA SER A 371 15.40 -0.54 -13.80
C SER A 371 14.22 0.43 -13.87
N ARG A 372 13.59 0.76 -12.73
CA ARG A 372 12.48 1.71 -12.66
C ARG A 372 12.92 3.10 -13.12
N THR A 373 14.08 3.57 -12.65
CA THR A 373 14.58 4.91 -12.95
C THR A 373 14.82 5.10 -14.44
N ARG A 374 15.35 4.10 -15.13
CA ARG A 374 15.54 4.12 -16.59
C ARG A 374 14.23 4.03 -17.35
N THR A 375 13.35 3.09 -16.98
CA THR A 375 12.06 2.88 -17.66
C THR A 375 11.18 4.13 -17.60
N LEU A 376 11.16 4.83 -16.47
CA LEU A 376 10.32 6.01 -16.24
C LEU A 376 11.10 7.33 -16.27
N PHE A 377 12.26 7.36 -16.93
CA PHE A 377 13.21 8.47 -16.92
C PHE A 377 12.57 9.83 -17.25
N LEU A 378 11.85 9.93 -18.36
CA LEU A 378 11.22 11.19 -18.79
C LEU A 378 10.06 11.59 -17.87
N ASP A 379 9.35 10.61 -17.30
CA ASP A 379 8.26 10.89 -16.37
C ASP A 379 8.78 11.40 -15.03
N PHE A 380 9.91 10.88 -14.54
CA PHE A 380 10.61 11.41 -13.38
C PHE A 380 11.10 12.85 -13.62
N ALA A 381 11.71 13.11 -14.78
CA ALA A 381 12.16 14.47 -15.10
C ALA A 381 11.03 15.52 -15.03
N ARG A 382 9.79 15.12 -15.27
CA ARG A 382 8.58 15.99 -15.29
C ARG A 382 7.73 15.93 -14.02
N ALA A 383 8.19 15.20 -12.98
CA ALA A 383 7.35 14.95 -11.80
C ALA A 383 7.33 16.07 -10.76
N PHE A 384 8.24 17.04 -10.82
CA PHE A 384 8.54 17.97 -9.72
C PHE A 384 8.00 19.41 -9.92
N LYS A 385 7.05 19.63 -10.81
CA LYS A 385 6.56 21.00 -11.16
C LYS A 385 6.02 21.81 -9.97
N ASP A 386 5.48 21.13 -8.93
CA ASP A 386 4.87 21.77 -7.77
C ASP A 386 5.86 21.98 -6.59
N ALA A 387 7.14 21.60 -6.75
CA ALA A 387 8.23 22.00 -5.87
C ALA A 387 8.88 23.31 -6.34
N ASP A 388 9.43 24.09 -5.41
CA ASP A 388 10.21 25.28 -5.72
C ASP A 388 11.70 24.94 -5.87
N GLU A 389 12.16 23.95 -5.13
CA GLU A 389 13.54 23.43 -5.18
C GLU A 389 13.52 21.91 -5.22
N VAL A 390 14.43 21.31 -6.00
CA VAL A 390 14.56 19.86 -6.12
C VAL A 390 16.00 19.43 -5.89
N ILE A 391 16.19 18.51 -4.96
CA ILE A 391 17.46 17.81 -4.75
C ILE A 391 17.26 16.35 -5.14
N VAL A 392 18.05 15.86 -6.07
CA VAL A 392 18.04 14.48 -6.51
C VAL A 392 19.31 13.81 -6.01
N LEU A 393 19.15 12.76 -5.22
CA LEU A 393 20.24 11.92 -4.70
C LEU A 393 20.63 10.85 -5.72
N GLU A 394 21.75 10.17 -5.47
CA GLU A 394 22.14 9.01 -6.28
C GLU A 394 21.15 7.86 -6.15
N VAL A 395 20.99 7.06 -7.23
CA VAL A 395 20.09 5.91 -7.26
C VAL A 395 20.41 4.95 -6.12
N TYR A 396 19.37 4.58 -5.36
CA TYR A 396 19.45 3.48 -4.43
C TYR A 396 19.19 2.16 -5.17
N ALA A 397 20.23 1.40 -5.40
CA ALA A 397 20.16 0.16 -6.19
C ALA A 397 19.27 -0.93 -5.57
N ALA A 398 19.02 -0.87 -4.24
CA ALA A 398 18.33 -1.92 -3.49
C ALA A 398 18.99 -3.29 -3.71
N ARG A 399 18.35 -4.19 -4.46
CA ARG A 399 18.82 -5.54 -4.80
C ARG A 399 19.45 -5.66 -6.20
N GLU A 400 19.39 -4.58 -6.99
CA GLU A 400 19.94 -4.57 -8.33
C GLU A 400 21.47 -4.40 -8.30
N PRO A 401 22.21 -4.95 -9.27
CA PRO A 401 23.63 -4.63 -9.43
C PRO A 401 23.79 -3.13 -9.73
N LYS A 402 24.92 -2.58 -9.34
CA LYS A 402 25.25 -1.20 -9.70
C LYS A 402 25.45 -1.11 -11.21
N GLU A 403 24.87 -0.04 -11.80
CA GLU A 403 25.01 0.28 -13.21
C GLU A 403 25.81 1.56 -13.42
N ASP A 404 26.30 1.74 -14.63
CA ASP A 404 26.92 3.00 -15.10
C ASP A 404 25.83 3.98 -15.53
N PHE A 405 25.05 4.43 -14.54
CA PHE A 405 23.97 5.40 -14.66
C PHE A 405 23.94 6.24 -13.40
N THR A 406 23.81 7.54 -13.57
CA THR A 406 23.74 8.48 -12.44
C THR A 406 22.49 9.35 -12.51
N SER A 407 21.95 9.70 -11.37
CA SER A 407 20.80 10.61 -11.27
C SER A 407 21.08 12.01 -11.80
N ALA A 408 22.34 12.39 -12.02
CA ALA A 408 22.73 13.64 -12.69
C ALA A 408 22.14 13.73 -14.11
N GLU A 409 21.98 12.59 -14.80
CA GLU A 409 21.37 12.52 -16.14
C GLU A 409 19.89 12.96 -16.11
N ILE A 410 19.16 12.56 -15.07
CA ILE A 410 17.76 12.98 -14.87
C ILE A 410 17.70 14.48 -14.65
N VAL A 411 18.55 15.01 -13.75
CA VAL A 411 18.59 16.44 -13.43
C VAL A 411 18.88 17.27 -14.67
N SER A 412 19.80 16.83 -15.53
CA SER A 412 20.11 17.54 -16.79
C SER A 412 18.93 17.59 -17.76
N THR A 413 17.97 16.71 -17.63
CA THR A 413 16.78 16.61 -18.49
C THR A 413 15.55 17.28 -17.85
N MET A 414 15.60 17.59 -16.55
CA MET A 414 14.47 18.23 -15.86
C MET A 414 14.20 19.64 -16.42
N PRO A 415 12.93 19.97 -16.76
CA PRO A 415 12.55 21.34 -17.10
C PRO A 415 12.44 22.25 -15.86
N HIS A 416 13.08 21.87 -14.75
CA HIS A 416 13.01 22.53 -13.44
C HIS A 416 14.30 23.33 -13.18
N LEU A 417 14.22 24.68 -13.18
CA LEU A 417 15.38 25.56 -13.09
C LEU A 417 16.18 25.45 -11.79
N SER A 418 15.55 25.00 -10.71
CA SER A 418 16.16 24.83 -9.37
C SER A 418 16.41 23.36 -9.01
N ALA A 419 16.55 22.48 -10.01
CA ALA A 419 16.90 21.08 -9.75
C ALA A 419 18.42 20.92 -9.62
N ARG A 420 18.87 20.11 -8.65
CA ARG A 420 20.28 19.85 -8.35
C ARG A 420 20.52 18.38 -8.06
N TYR A 421 21.60 17.85 -8.63
CA TYR A 421 22.11 16.54 -8.21
C TYR A 421 23.06 16.73 -7.03
N ILE A 422 22.82 15.97 -5.97
CA ILE A 422 23.72 15.85 -4.80
C ILE A 422 23.90 14.36 -4.50
N LYS A 423 25.10 13.87 -4.58
CA LYS A 423 25.38 12.43 -4.59
C LYS A 423 24.92 11.69 -3.32
N THR A 424 25.13 12.28 -2.14
CA THR A 424 24.95 11.57 -0.87
C THR A 424 24.01 12.33 0.08
N LEU A 425 23.37 11.59 0.98
CA LEU A 425 22.54 12.16 2.04
C LEU A 425 23.31 13.14 2.95
N PRO A 426 24.56 12.87 3.41
CA PRO A 426 25.32 13.82 4.20
C PRO A 426 25.59 15.13 3.48
N GLU A 427 25.90 15.09 2.17
CA GLU A 427 26.10 16.28 1.36
C GLU A 427 24.81 17.08 1.19
N ALA A 428 23.66 16.40 0.96
CA ALA A 428 22.37 17.03 0.88
C ALA A 428 21.98 17.69 2.22
N THR A 429 22.19 17.01 3.34
CA THR A 429 21.98 17.58 4.67
C THR A 429 22.82 18.85 4.88
N LYS A 430 24.12 18.81 4.54
CA LYS A 430 25.00 19.99 4.64
C LYS A 430 24.57 21.13 3.75
N TYR A 431 23.99 20.82 2.59
CA TYR A 431 23.45 21.82 1.66
C TYR A 431 22.19 22.49 2.22
N LEU A 432 21.27 21.69 2.78
CA LEU A 432 20.00 22.16 3.35
C LEU A 432 20.17 22.99 4.63
N LEU A 433 21.29 22.83 5.35
CA LEU A 433 21.60 23.58 6.58
C LEU A 433 22.29 24.95 6.29
N LYS A 434 22.58 25.29 5.06
CA LYS A 434 23.11 26.61 4.62
C LYS A 434 22.01 27.57 4.26
#